data_f93cdc1fc28c15c4c88358a149df8631
#
_entry.id   f93cdc1fc28c15c4c88358a149df8631
#
_cell.length_a   1.000
_cell.length_b   1.000
_cell.length_c   1.000
_cell.angle_alpha   90.00
_cell.angle_beta   90.00
_cell.angle_gamma   90.00
#
_symmetry.space_group_name_H-M   'P 1'
#
loop_
_entity.id
_entity.type
_entity.pdbx_description
1 polymer ?
#
loop_
_entity_poly.entity_id
_entity_poly.type
_entity_poly.pdbx_seq_one_letter_code
_entity_poly.pdbx_strand_id
1 'polypeptide(L)'
;MKELITKLKSVLDCPLYCQRTDDTGECVIYDFHTFAQQDGVQRVRLQITIIAGTMPRTLEKEEVVKSTILTFGDEPLSNDILQVALNGGGNIYDDARQMHHHILYFDIIKRGA
;
A
#
# COMPACT_ATOMS: atom_id res chain seq x y z
N MET A 1 -3.00 7.20 9.54
CA MET A 1 -2.84 6.77 8.13
C MET A 1 -2.09 7.78 7.28
N LYS A 2 -2.26 9.06 7.53
CA LYS A 2 -1.53 10.11 6.81
C LYS A 2 -0.01 9.95 6.94
N GLU A 3 0.47 9.63 8.13
CA GLU A 3 1.89 9.43 8.40
C GLU A 3 2.46 8.25 7.62
N LEU A 4 1.68 7.17 7.49
CA LEU A 4 2.08 6.00 6.71
C LEU A 4 2.26 6.35 5.23
N ILE A 5 1.31 7.08 4.66
CA ILE A 5 1.39 7.51 3.26
C ILE A 5 2.57 8.46 3.05
N THR A 6 2.79 9.37 3.98
CA THR A 6 3.95 10.28 3.93
C THR A 6 5.26 9.49 3.95
N LYS A 7 5.34 8.46 4.79
CA LYS A 7 6.53 7.60 4.87
C LYS A 7 6.75 6.83 3.58
N LEU A 8 5.70 6.24 3.01
CA LEU A 8 5.78 5.54 1.73
C LEU A 8 6.29 6.48 0.63
N LYS A 9 5.74 7.68 0.57
CA LYS A 9 6.15 8.67 -0.43
C LYS A 9 7.63 9.03 -0.31
N SER A 10 8.17 9.04 0.91
CA SER A 10 9.57 9.39 1.16
C SER A 10 10.56 8.30 0.75
N VAL A 11 10.13 7.03 0.74
CA VAL A 11 11.02 5.89 0.45
C VAL A 11 10.88 5.35 -0.97
N LEU A 12 9.80 5.67 -1.67
CA LEU A 12 9.60 5.23 -3.05
C LEU A 12 10.40 6.08 -4.02
N ASP A 13 10.95 5.44 -5.04
CA ASP A 13 11.70 6.10 -6.11
C ASP A 13 10.82 6.46 -7.33
N CYS A 14 9.52 6.40 -7.16
CA CYS A 14 8.53 6.70 -8.19
C CYS A 14 7.34 7.45 -7.57
N PRO A 15 6.45 8.06 -8.39
CA PRO A 15 5.27 8.73 -7.87
C PRO A 15 4.32 7.80 -7.12
N LEU A 16 3.67 8.33 -6.09
CA LEU A 16 2.63 7.66 -5.32
C LEU A 16 1.33 8.45 -5.48
N TYR A 17 0.29 7.79 -6.00
CA TYR A 17 -1.00 8.41 -6.27
C TYR A 17 -2.11 7.80 -5.41
N CYS A 18 -3.14 8.59 -5.14
CA CYS A 18 -4.34 8.15 -4.44
C CYS A 18 -5.38 7.68 -5.45
N GLN A 19 -5.85 6.44 -5.30
CA GLN A 19 -6.95 5.81 -6.02
C GLN A 19 -6.70 5.54 -7.51
N ARG A 20 -6.25 6.52 -8.28
CA ARG A 20 -6.01 6.34 -9.72
C ARG A 20 -5.03 7.39 -10.24
N THR A 21 -4.53 7.15 -11.44
CA THR A 21 -3.61 8.07 -12.11
C THR A 21 -3.75 7.95 -13.62
N ASP A 22 -3.39 9.02 -14.33
CA ASP A 22 -3.21 9.03 -15.78
C ASP A 22 -1.75 8.78 -16.17
N ASP A 23 -0.86 8.58 -15.20
CA ASP A 23 0.54 8.30 -15.42
C ASP A 23 0.70 6.97 -16.15
N THR A 24 1.48 6.95 -17.23
CA THR A 24 1.77 5.74 -18.01
C THR A 24 3.11 5.12 -17.67
N GLY A 25 3.87 5.73 -16.76
CA GLY A 25 5.18 5.24 -16.31
C GLY A 25 5.09 4.41 -15.04
N GLU A 26 6.24 4.14 -14.44
CA GLU A 26 6.30 3.44 -13.16
C GLU A 26 5.69 4.30 -12.06
N CYS A 27 4.80 3.72 -11.27
CA CYS A 27 4.16 4.43 -10.16
C CYS A 27 3.57 3.44 -9.17
N VAL A 28 3.12 3.94 -8.04
CA VAL A 28 2.39 3.16 -7.03
C VAL A 28 1.08 3.90 -6.74
N ILE A 29 0.00 3.13 -6.65
CA ILE A 29 -1.33 3.68 -6.36
C ILE A 29 -1.79 3.08 -5.04
N TYR A 30 -2.36 3.89 -4.16
CA TYR A 30 -2.95 3.39 -2.92
C TYR A 30 -4.43 3.71 -2.86
N ASP A 31 -5.17 2.86 -2.16
CA ASP A 31 -6.58 3.05 -1.88
C ASP A 31 -6.93 2.44 -0.53
N PHE A 32 -7.93 2.99 0.14
CA PHE A 32 -8.41 2.51 1.42
C PHE A 32 -9.84 2.05 1.34
N HIS A 33 -10.12 0.90 1.95
CA HIS A 33 -11.46 0.38 2.14
C HIS A 33 -11.72 0.26 3.63
N THR A 34 -12.63 1.08 4.15
CA THR A 34 -12.94 1.12 5.58
C THR A 34 -14.11 0.19 5.88
N PHE A 35 -13.92 -0.67 6.87
CA PHE A 35 -14.97 -1.52 7.41
C PHE A 35 -15.63 -0.85 8.59
N ALA A 36 -16.79 -1.39 9.01
CA ALA A 36 -17.52 -0.86 10.15
C ALA A 36 -16.66 -0.87 11.42
N GLN A 37 -16.72 0.24 12.17
CA GLN A 37 -16.05 0.36 13.45
C GLN A 37 -16.78 -0.48 14.51
N GLN A 38 -16.01 -1.19 15.33
CA GLN A 38 -16.56 -2.04 16.37
C GLN A 38 -15.64 -2.02 17.60
N ASP A 39 -16.21 -1.87 18.79
CA ASP A 39 -15.50 -1.92 20.08
C ASP A 39 -14.30 -0.96 20.17
N GLY A 40 -14.45 0.24 19.61
CA GLY A 40 -13.39 1.24 19.62
C GLY A 40 -12.24 0.95 18.66
N VAL A 41 -12.42 -0.03 17.78
CA VAL A 41 -11.41 -0.47 16.81
C VAL A 41 -11.98 -0.32 15.41
N GLN A 42 -11.18 0.19 14.49
CA GLN A 42 -11.54 0.31 13.09
C GLN A 42 -10.65 -0.60 12.25
N ARG A 43 -11.26 -1.32 11.31
CA ARG A 43 -10.55 -2.11 10.33
C ARG A 43 -10.50 -1.37 9.01
N VAL A 44 -9.31 -1.31 8.44
CA VAL A 44 -9.08 -0.67 7.15
C VAL A 44 -8.28 -1.62 6.28
N ARG A 45 -8.68 -1.78 5.03
CA ARG A 45 -7.87 -2.48 4.05
C ARG A 45 -7.16 -1.46 3.19
N LEU A 46 -5.84 -1.52 3.18
CA LEU A 46 -5.00 -0.72 2.31
C LEU A 46 -4.67 -1.54 1.08
N GLN A 47 -5.08 -1.07 -0.08
CA GLN A 47 -4.71 -1.66 -1.36
C GLN A 47 -3.56 -0.87 -1.95
N ILE A 48 -2.47 -1.54 -2.26
CA ILE A 48 -1.32 -0.95 -2.95
C ILE A 48 -1.23 -1.61 -4.32
N THR A 49 -1.22 -0.81 -5.38
CA THR A 49 -0.99 -1.30 -6.74
C THR A 49 0.35 -0.75 -7.22
N ILE A 50 1.27 -1.65 -7.51
CA ILE A 50 2.59 -1.30 -8.03
C ILE A 50 2.57 -1.49 -9.53
N ILE A 51 2.91 -0.45 -10.27
CA ILE A 51 2.95 -0.47 -11.74
C ILE A 51 4.39 -0.29 -12.17
N ALA A 52 4.93 -1.29 -12.86
CA ALA A 52 6.31 -1.28 -13.34
C ALA A 52 6.46 -2.06 -14.64
N GLY A 53 7.46 -1.71 -15.44
CA GLY A 53 7.67 -2.30 -16.77
C GLY A 53 8.27 -3.68 -16.77
N THR A 54 8.94 -4.08 -15.68
CA THR A 54 9.59 -5.39 -15.57
C THR A 54 9.29 -6.02 -14.22
N MET A 55 9.36 -7.34 -14.14
CA MET A 55 9.16 -8.06 -12.88
C MET A 55 10.22 -7.72 -11.83
N PRO A 56 11.53 -7.62 -12.15
CA PRO A 56 12.51 -7.19 -11.16
C PRO A 56 12.21 -5.82 -10.54
N ARG A 57 11.77 -4.86 -11.32
CA ARG A 57 11.38 -3.54 -10.81
C ARG A 57 10.15 -3.62 -9.91
N THR A 58 9.19 -4.47 -10.29
CA THR A 58 8.00 -4.71 -9.48
C THR A 58 8.37 -5.29 -8.11
N LEU A 59 9.25 -6.29 -8.09
CA LEU A 59 9.69 -6.94 -6.85
C LEU A 59 10.51 -6.00 -5.95
N GLU A 60 11.33 -5.13 -6.53
CA GLU A 60 12.05 -4.11 -5.77
C GLU A 60 11.08 -3.18 -5.02
N LYS A 61 10.06 -2.70 -5.74
CA LYS A 61 9.06 -1.81 -5.14
C LYS A 61 8.22 -2.53 -4.10
N GLU A 62 7.89 -3.79 -4.35
CA GLU A 62 7.16 -4.63 -3.40
C GLU A 62 7.90 -4.73 -2.07
N GLU A 63 9.21 -5.00 -2.11
CA GLU A 63 10.01 -5.09 -0.89
C GLU A 63 10.01 -3.77 -0.10
N VAL A 64 10.16 -2.65 -0.78
CA VAL A 64 10.13 -1.33 -0.15
C VAL A 64 8.77 -1.08 0.50
N VAL A 65 7.69 -1.35 -0.22
CA VAL A 65 6.31 -1.15 0.27
C VAL A 65 6.03 -2.03 1.48
N LYS A 66 6.31 -3.33 1.36
CA LYS A 66 6.06 -4.30 2.45
C LYS A 66 6.85 -3.94 3.69
N SER A 67 8.15 -3.72 3.53
CA SER A 67 9.04 -3.38 4.64
C SER A 67 8.56 -2.10 5.36
N THR A 68 8.21 -1.08 4.60
CA THR A 68 7.77 0.21 5.17
C THR A 68 6.45 0.06 5.92
N ILE A 69 5.45 -0.60 5.33
CA ILE A 69 4.14 -0.74 5.95
C ILE A 69 4.19 -1.63 7.19
N LEU A 70 4.89 -2.77 7.12
CA LEU A 70 4.98 -3.67 8.24
C LEU A 70 5.79 -3.09 9.40
N THR A 71 6.88 -2.39 9.10
CA THR A 71 7.68 -1.69 10.11
C THR A 71 6.87 -0.60 10.80
N PHE A 72 6.11 0.18 10.03
CA PHE A 72 5.24 1.23 10.59
C PHE A 72 4.20 0.63 11.54
N GLY A 73 3.67 -0.54 11.21
CA GLY A 73 2.72 -1.25 12.07
C GLY A 73 3.35 -1.77 13.37
N ASP A 74 4.66 -1.92 13.42
CA ASP A 74 5.37 -2.37 14.61
C ASP A 74 5.72 -1.21 15.58
N GLU A 75 5.28 0.00 15.29
CA GLU A 75 5.55 1.20 16.09
C GLU A 75 4.26 1.79 16.70
N PRO A 76 3.52 1.00 17.52
CA PRO A 76 2.19 1.43 17.98
C PRO A 76 2.20 2.64 18.91
N LEU A 77 3.33 2.98 19.51
CA LEU A 77 3.44 4.11 20.42
C LEU A 77 3.55 5.45 19.68
N SER A 78 3.89 5.43 18.40
CA SER A 78 4.08 6.64 17.59
C SER A 78 2.91 6.91 16.65
N ASN A 79 1.89 6.02 16.62
CA ASN A 79 0.74 6.16 15.73
C ASN A 79 -0.48 5.44 16.33
N ASP A 80 -1.62 5.54 15.65
CA ASP A 80 -2.88 4.93 16.10
C ASP A 80 -3.11 3.53 15.51
N ILE A 81 -2.13 2.97 14.85
CA ILE A 81 -2.21 1.65 14.25
C ILE A 81 -1.86 0.58 15.30
N LEU A 82 -2.76 -0.37 15.49
CA LEU A 82 -2.59 -1.45 16.47
C LEU A 82 -1.99 -2.71 15.83
N GLN A 83 -2.29 -2.96 14.57
CA GLN A 83 -1.82 -4.14 13.86
C GLN A 83 -1.87 -3.92 12.35
N VAL A 84 -0.87 -4.47 11.66
CA VAL A 84 -0.85 -4.53 10.19
C VAL A 84 -0.52 -5.94 9.78
N ALA A 85 -1.26 -6.50 8.83
CA ALA A 85 -1.00 -7.82 8.28
C ALA A 85 -1.12 -7.77 6.75
N LEU A 86 -0.18 -8.39 6.06
CA LEU A 86 -0.28 -8.59 4.62
C LEU A 86 -1.32 -9.69 4.37
N ASN A 87 -2.33 -9.39 3.57
CA ASN A 87 -3.45 -10.31 3.32
C ASN A 87 -3.68 -10.47 1.82
N GLY A 88 -2.72 -11.12 1.16
CA GLY A 88 -2.89 -11.48 -0.24
C GLY A 88 -2.50 -10.41 -1.23
N GLY A 89 -2.79 -10.69 -2.48
CA GLY A 89 -2.49 -9.82 -3.61
C GLY A 89 -2.54 -10.61 -4.90
N GLY A 90 -2.07 -10.00 -5.98
CA GLY A 90 -2.02 -10.65 -7.27
C GLY A 90 -1.26 -9.81 -8.28
N ASN A 91 -0.98 -10.39 -9.43
CA ASN A 91 -0.28 -9.70 -10.50
C ASN A 91 -1.09 -9.79 -11.78
N ILE A 92 -1.28 -8.66 -12.46
CA ILE A 92 -1.97 -8.57 -13.74
C ILE A 92 -1.02 -7.88 -14.72
N TYR A 93 -0.83 -8.47 -15.90
CA TYR A 93 -0.04 -7.84 -16.93
C TYR A 93 -0.95 -7.07 -17.89
N ASP A 94 -0.67 -5.79 -18.08
CA ASP A 94 -1.38 -4.93 -19.03
C ASP A 94 -0.65 -4.96 -20.37
N ASP A 95 -1.18 -5.73 -21.32
CA ASP A 95 -0.57 -5.90 -22.64
C ASP A 95 -0.53 -4.60 -23.43
N ALA A 96 -1.55 -3.76 -23.28
CA ALA A 96 -1.63 -2.51 -24.05
C ALA A 96 -0.52 -1.53 -23.66
N ARG A 97 -0.16 -1.49 -22.37
CA ARG A 97 0.87 -0.59 -21.83
C ARG A 97 2.20 -1.30 -21.61
N GLN A 98 2.22 -2.62 -21.70
CA GLN A 98 3.39 -3.46 -21.40
C GLN A 98 3.91 -3.23 -19.99
N MET A 99 2.99 -3.19 -19.01
CA MET A 99 3.28 -2.94 -17.60
C MET A 99 2.70 -4.02 -16.72
N HIS A 100 3.42 -4.35 -15.65
CA HIS A 100 2.90 -5.21 -14.58
C HIS A 100 2.13 -4.38 -13.58
N HIS A 101 0.96 -4.86 -13.20
CA HIS A 101 0.14 -4.29 -12.11
C HIS A 101 0.16 -5.32 -10.99
N HIS A 102 0.94 -5.05 -9.95
CA HIS A 102 1.08 -5.94 -8.81
C HIS A 102 0.32 -5.37 -7.61
N ILE A 103 -0.66 -6.11 -7.14
CA ILE A 103 -1.58 -5.65 -6.10
C ILE A 103 -1.22 -6.32 -4.78
N LEU A 104 -1.16 -5.53 -3.70
CA LEU A 104 -0.96 -5.99 -2.34
C LEU A 104 -2.10 -5.49 -1.47
N TYR A 105 -2.63 -6.36 -0.61
CA TYR A 105 -3.63 -5.99 0.36
C TYR A 105 -3.06 -6.08 1.77
N PHE A 106 -3.19 -5.01 2.52
CA PHE A 106 -2.82 -4.97 3.94
C PHE A 106 -4.07 -4.73 4.77
N ASP A 107 -4.29 -5.58 5.75
CA ASP A 107 -5.35 -5.38 6.73
C ASP A 107 -4.76 -4.63 7.91
N ILE A 108 -5.35 -3.48 8.22
CA ILE A 108 -4.89 -2.57 9.26
C ILE A 108 -5.97 -2.47 10.31
N ILE A 109 -5.58 -2.67 11.57
CA ILE A 109 -6.44 -2.45 12.71
C ILE A 109 -5.92 -1.22 13.44
N LYS A 110 -6.77 -0.22 13.61
CA LYS A 110 -6.39 1.02 14.27
C LYS A 110 -7.41 1.40 15.33
N ARG A 111 -7.03 2.33 16.22
CA ARG A 111 -7.93 2.86 17.22
C ARG A 111 -9.05 3.63 16.53
N GLY A 112 -10.27 3.36 16.94
CA GLY A 112 -11.42 4.11 16.49
C GLY A 112 -11.47 5.49 17.14
N ALA A 113 -12.09 6.42 16.44
CA ALA A 113 -12.30 7.77 16.99
C ALA A 113 -13.41 7.75 18.05
#